data_dd5b17486534223cfc529d5969ddffd6
#
_entry.id   dd5b17486534223cfc529d5969ddffd6
#
_cell.length_a   1.000
_cell.length_b   1.000
_cell.length_c   1.000
_cell.angle_alpha   90.00
_cell.angle_beta   90.00
_cell.angle_gamma   90.00
#
_symmetry.space_group_name_H-M   'P 1'
#
loop_
_entity.id
_entity.type
_entity.pdbx_description
1 polymer ?
#
loop_
_entity_poly.entity_id
_entity_poly.type
_entity_poly.pdbx_seq_one_letter_code
_entity_poly.pdbx_strand_id
1 'polypeptide(L)'
;MHIGLIMDGNGRWATKRSLPRAAGHLEGLKAAKRVVLAAIKLRIDYLTFYVFSTENWKRPGQEVNYLMGLLAKKLPGEIAMLRDNDIRVLFRGNIDALPEEARQGVLKTVEMTKDHKALTVVLAINYGG
;
A
#
# COMPACT_ATOMS: atom_id res chain seq x y z
N MET A 1 15.83 12.22 -1.46
CA MET A 1 15.25 12.07 -0.11
C MET A 1 14.39 10.83 -0.07
N HIS A 2 14.48 10.07 1.00
CA HIS A 2 13.69 8.87 1.22
C HIS A 2 12.84 9.05 2.47
N ILE A 3 11.53 8.88 2.36
CA ILE A 3 10.59 9.01 3.47
C ILE A 3 9.91 7.67 3.70
N GLY A 4 9.88 7.21 4.95
CA GLY A 4 9.15 6.01 5.35
C GLY A 4 7.89 6.38 6.11
N LEU A 5 6.79 5.68 5.83
CA LEU A 5 5.50 5.92 6.46
C LEU A 5 4.96 4.61 7.02
N ILE A 6 4.54 4.65 8.27
CA ILE A 6 3.89 3.50 8.91
C ILE A 6 2.38 3.68 8.79
N MET A 7 1.75 2.73 8.11
CA MET A 7 0.30 2.72 7.89
C MET A 7 -0.38 2.12 9.12
N ASP A 8 -0.61 2.95 10.13
CA ASP A 8 -1.16 2.51 11.41
C ASP A 8 -2.27 3.45 11.90
N GLY A 9 -3.10 2.96 12.79
CA GLY A 9 -4.16 3.74 13.43
C GLY A 9 -5.44 3.88 12.64
N ASN A 10 -5.53 3.34 11.44
CA ASN A 10 -6.73 3.48 10.59
C ASN A 10 -7.96 2.80 11.19
N GLY A 11 -7.79 1.66 11.82
CA GLY A 11 -8.88 0.99 12.51
C GLY A 11 -9.41 1.80 13.69
N ARG A 12 -8.52 2.41 14.47
CA ARG A 12 -8.88 3.28 15.60
C ARG A 12 -9.59 4.53 15.12
N TRP A 13 -9.14 5.11 14.00
CA TRP A 13 -9.81 6.26 13.38
C TRP A 13 -11.27 5.94 13.10
N ALA A 14 -11.55 4.78 12.49
CA ALA A 14 -12.90 4.34 12.18
C ALA A 14 -13.72 4.11 13.45
N THR A 15 -13.17 3.41 14.43
CA THR A 15 -13.84 3.09 15.69
C THR A 15 -14.26 4.35 16.42
N LYS A 16 -13.42 5.38 16.46
CA LYS A 16 -13.76 6.67 17.09
C LYS A 16 -14.94 7.37 16.41
N ARG A 17 -15.22 7.03 15.16
CA ARG A 17 -16.32 7.62 14.38
C ARG A 17 -17.51 6.67 14.25
N SER A 18 -17.54 5.62 15.06
CA SER A 18 -18.58 4.58 15.04
C SER A 18 -18.72 3.92 13.68
N LEU A 19 -17.59 3.76 12.98
CA LEU A 19 -17.52 3.08 11.69
C LEU A 19 -16.83 1.74 11.83
N PRO A 20 -17.08 0.77 10.94
CA PRO A 20 -16.33 -0.47 10.91
C PRO A 20 -14.84 -0.21 10.67
N ARG A 21 -13.96 -1.04 11.22
CA ARG A 21 -12.51 -0.90 11.01
C ARG A 21 -12.13 -0.90 9.53
N ALA A 22 -12.88 -1.63 8.70
CA ALA A 22 -12.67 -1.67 7.25
C ALA A 22 -12.77 -0.30 6.60
N ALA A 23 -13.66 0.57 7.10
CA ALA A 23 -13.75 1.95 6.59
C ALA A 23 -12.47 2.74 6.86
N GLY A 24 -11.81 2.48 7.99
CA GLY A 24 -10.53 3.11 8.31
C GLY A 24 -9.44 2.70 7.33
N HIS A 25 -9.38 1.44 6.94
CA HIS A 25 -8.38 0.97 5.98
C HIS A 25 -8.60 1.61 4.61
N LEU A 26 -9.85 1.78 4.18
CA LEU A 26 -10.14 2.47 2.93
C LEU A 26 -9.69 3.93 2.97
N GLU A 27 -9.94 4.62 4.09
CA GLU A 27 -9.46 6.00 4.27
C GLU A 27 -7.93 6.07 4.28
N GLY A 28 -7.28 5.05 4.83
CA GLY A 28 -5.82 4.93 4.80
C GLY A 28 -5.29 4.88 3.38
N LEU A 29 -5.94 4.13 2.49
CA LEU A 29 -5.56 4.08 1.08
C LEU A 29 -5.71 5.45 0.40
N LYS A 30 -6.78 6.16 0.69
CA LYS A 30 -6.99 7.51 0.16
C LYS A 30 -5.92 8.46 0.65
N ALA A 31 -5.55 8.36 1.95
CA ALA A 31 -4.49 9.17 2.52
C ALA A 31 -3.14 8.86 1.87
N ALA A 32 -2.84 7.58 1.65
CA ALA A 32 -1.61 7.17 0.98
C ALA A 32 -1.51 7.76 -0.42
N LYS A 33 -2.60 7.75 -1.18
CA LYS A 33 -2.62 8.34 -2.51
C LYS A 33 -2.34 9.84 -2.48
N ARG A 34 -2.92 10.56 -1.51
CA ARG A 34 -2.64 12.00 -1.33
C ARG A 34 -1.18 12.25 -1.01
N VAL A 35 -0.58 11.41 -0.17
CA VAL A 35 0.85 11.52 0.18
C VAL A 35 1.72 11.28 -1.05
N VAL A 36 1.40 10.30 -1.86
CA VAL A 36 2.13 10.01 -3.10
C VAL A 36 2.12 11.22 -4.03
N LEU A 37 0.94 11.82 -4.23
CA LEU A 37 0.81 12.99 -5.11
C LEU A 37 1.57 14.20 -4.55
N ALA A 38 1.56 14.38 -3.22
CA ALA A 38 2.34 15.43 -2.58
C ALA A 38 3.84 15.19 -2.73
N ALA A 39 4.29 13.95 -2.63
CA ALA A 39 5.69 13.57 -2.78
C ALA A 39 6.22 13.95 -4.18
N ILE A 40 5.39 13.79 -5.20
CA ILE A 40 5.76 14.18 -6.57
C ILE A 40 6.01 15.68 -6.63
N LYS A 41 5.12 16.48 -6.05
CA LYS A 41 5.26 17.95 -6.03
C LYS A 41 6.50 18.40 -5.28
N LEU A 42 6.88 17.68 -4.22
CA LEU A 42 8.04 17.98 -3.40
C LEU A 42 9.33 17.37 -3.96
N ARG A 43 9.25 16.67 -5.09
CA ARG A 43 10.39 16.01 -5.75
C ARG A 43 11.12 15.02 -4.83
N ILE A 44 10.36 14.25 -4.08
CA ILE A 44 10.88 13.17 -3.24
C ILE A 44 11.18 11.98 -4.15
N ASP A 45 12.34 11.33 -3.95
CA ASP A 45 12.78 10.24 -4.83
C ASP A 45 12.20 8.88 -4.43
N TYR A 46 12.09 8.62 -3.13
CA TYR A 46 11.66 7.34 -2.58
C TYR A 46 10.67 7.53 -1.45
N LEU A 47 9.60 6.75 -1.50
CA LEU A 47 8.55 6.75 -0.48
C LEU A 47 8.24 5.30 -0.11
N THR A 48 8.44 4.92 1.14
CA THR A 48 8.17 3.55 1.61
C THR A 48 6.94 3.54 2.50
N PHE A 49 5.97 2.69 2.15
CA PHE A 49 4.79 2.45 2.98
C PHE A 49 4.93 1.09 3.66
N TYR A 50 4.92 1.07 4.98
CA TYR A 50 4.90 -0.16 5.78
C TYR A 50 3.43 -0.54 5.99
N VAL A 51 2.91 -1.42 5.13
CA VAL A 51 1.49 -1.76 5.08
C VAL A 51 1.15 -2.88 6.05
N PHE A 52 1.94 -3.97 6.03
CA PHE A 52 1.80 -5.11 6.92
C PHE A 52 3.15 -5.49 7.48
N SER A 53 3.16 -5.90 8.76
CA SER A 53 4.28 -6.63 9.34
C SER A 53 3.80 -8.03 9.70
N THR A 54 4.71 -8.93 10.06
CA THR A 54 4.34 -10.25 10.55
C THR A 54 3.46 -10.16 11.80
N GLU A 55 3.64 -9.12 12.60
CA GLU A 55 2.81 -8.87 13.78
C GLU A 55 1.37 -8.58 13.43
N ASN A 56 1.11 -7.97 12.28
CA ASN A 56 -0.25 -7.65 11.83
C ASN A 56 -1.06 -8.89 11.48
N TRP A 57 -0.40 -10.02 11.25
CA TRP A 57 -1.09 -11.29 11.00
C TRP A 57 -1.83 -11.81 12.22
N LYS A 58 -1.59 -11.23 13.40
CA LYS A 58 -2.31 -11.55 14.62
C LYS A 58 -3.65 -10.83 14.74
N ARG A 59 -3.95 -9.92 13.81
CA ARG A 59 -5.23 -9.21 13.77
C ARG A 59 -6.37 -10.16 13.43
N PRO A 60 -7.62 -9.81 13.76
CA PRO A 60 -8.78 -10.64 13.39
C PRO A 60 -8.76 -11.02 11.92
N GLY A 61 -9.09 -12.27 11.62
CA GLY A 61 -9.04 -12.79 10.25
C GLY A 61 -9.80 -11.96 9.23
N GLN A 62 -10.96 -11.41 9.61
CA GLN A 62 -11.73 -10.55 8.71
C GLN A 62 -10.98 -9.30 8.31
N GLU A 63 -10.23 -8.70 9.23
CA GLU A 63 -9.44 -7.51 8.95
C GLU A 63 -8.30 -7.82 7.97
N VAL A 64 -7.60 -8.93 8.20
CA VAL A 64 -6.52 -9.37 7.30
C VAL A 64 -7.07 -9.67 5.92
N ASN A 65 -8.18 -10.38 5.82
CA ASN A 65 -8.81 -10.71 4.53
C ASN A 65 -9.25 -9.46 3.78
N TYR A 66 -9.78 -8.48 4.49
CA TYR A 66 -10.19 -7.21 3.88
C TYR A 66 -8.99 -6.47 3.30
N LEU A 67 -7.89 -6.38 4.06
CA LEU A 67 -6.67 -5.70 3.61
C LEU A 67 -6.08 -6.39 2.38
N MET A 68 -6.05 -7.73 2.37
CA MET A 68 -5.57 -8.48 1.21
C MET A 68 -6.46 -8.26 -0.02
N GLY A 69 -7.77 -8.20 0.19
CA GLY A 69 -8.72 -7.89 -0.87
C GLY A 69 -8.50 -6.50 -1.46
N LEU A 70 -8.16 -5.52 -0.61
CA LEU A 70 -7.84 -4.17 -1.08
C LEU A 70 -6.60 -4.17 -1.97
N LEU A 71 -5.55 -4.91 -1.59
CA LEU A 71 -4.35 -5.04 -2.41
C LEU A 71 -4.67 -5.65 -3.77
N ALA A 72 -5.48 -6.71 -3.77
CA ALA A 72 -5.83 -7.40 -5.00
C ALA A 72 -6.65 -6.53 -5.95
N LYS A 73 -7.56 -5.73 -5.40
CA LYS A 73 -8.53 -4.97 -6.22
C LYS A 73 -8.06 -3.57 -6.55
N LYS A 74 -7.34 -2.91 -5.63
CA LYS A 74 -7.04 -1.48 -5.77
C LYS A 74 -5.73 -1.21 -6.48
N LEU A 75 -4.68 -2.02 -6.26
CA LEU A 75 -3.39 -1.77 -6.91
C LEU A 75 -3.48 -1.78 -8.43
N PRO A 76 -4.07 -2.80 -9.07
CA PRO A 76 -4.18 -2.78 -10.53
C PRO A 76 -4.99 -1.60 -11.07
N GLY A 77 -5.98 -1.13 -10.30
CA GLY A 77 -6.80 0.03 -10.69
C GLY A 77 -6.05 1.35 -10.66
N GLU A 78 -4.88 1.41 -10.01
CA GLU A 78 -4.09 2.63 -9.93
C GLU A 78 -3.00 2.71 -10.99
N ILE A 79 -2.87 1.72 -11.87
CA ILE A 79 -1.79 1.69 -12.88
C ILE A 79 -1.81 2.92 -13.77
N ALA A 80 -2.99 3.41 -14.17
CA ALA A 80 -3.08 4.60 -15.01
C ALA A 80 -2.53 5.84 -14.30
N MET A 81 -2.86 6.03 -13.03
CA MET A 81 -2.34 7.14 -12.23
C MET A 81 -0.82 7.03 -12.06
N LEU A 82 -0.33 5.81 -11.82
CA LEU A 82 1.10 5.57 -11.68
C LEU A 82 1.85 5.88 -12.98
N ARG A 83 1.29 5.48 -14.11
CA ARG A 83 1.86 5.78 -15.42
C ARG A 83 1.87 7.28 -15.69
N ASP A 84 0.74 7.95 -15.46
CA ASP A 84 0.60 9.37 -15.78
C ASP A 84 1.52 10.26 -14.94
N ASN A 85 1.91 9.78 -13.75
CA ASN A 85 2.81 10.50 -12.84
C ASN A 85 4.22 9.91 -12.80
N ASP A 86 4.53 8.96 -13.67
CA ASP A 86 5.84 8.33 -13.79
C ASP A 86 6.33 7.73 -12.47
N ILE A 87 5.44 7.00 -11.80
CA ILE A 87 5.69 6.39 -10.50
C ILE A 87 6.04 4.91 -10.68
N ARG A 88 7.15 4.50 -10.08
CA ARG A 88 7.56 3.10 -10.01
C ARG A 88 7.14 2.49 -8.69
N VAL A 89 6.60 1.28 -8.72
CA VAL A 89 6.24 0.54 -7.51
C VAL A 89 7.18 -0.63 -7.33
N LEU A 90 7.77 -0.74 -6.15
CA LEU A 90 8.59 -1.88 -5.74
C LEU A 90 7.95 -2.56 -4.53
N PHE A 91 8.25 -3.82 -4.38
CA PHE A 91 7.77 -4.62 -3.26
C PHE A 91 8.95 -5.03 -2.36
N ARG A 92 8.71 -5.03 -1.05
CA ARG A 92 9.64 -5.55 -0.05
C ARG A 92 8.86 -6.43 0.93
N GLY A 93 9.40 -7.61 1.23
CA GLY A 93 8.80 -8.55 2.16
C GLY A 93 8.62 -9.92 1.54
N ASN A 94 7.91 -10.80 2.26
CA ASN A 94 7.68 -12.17 1.80
C ASN A 94 6.40 -12.23 0.94
N ILE A 95 6.59 -12.12 -0.37
CA ILE A 95 5.48 -12.12 -1.31
C ILE A 95 4.74 -13.48 -1.34
N ASP A 96 5.45 -14.57 -1.03
CA ASP A 96 4.85 -15.90 -1.06
C ASP A 96 3.83 -16.11 0.07
N ALA A 97 3.88 -15.28 1.11
CA ALA A 97 2.91 -15.33 2.20
C ALA A 97 1.59 -14.65 1.83
N LEU A 98 1.51 -13.94 0.71
CA LEU A 98 0.28 -13.30 0.27
C LEU A 98 -0.66 -14.30 -0.41
N PRO A 99 -1.98 -14.15 -0.26
CA PRO A 99 -2.94 -14.90 -1.07
C PRO A 99 -2.65 -14.71 -2.55
N GLU A 100 -2.95 -15.70 -3.36
CA GLU A 100 -2.63 -15.71 -4.80
C GLU A 100 -3.11 -14.46 -5.52
N GLU A 101 -4.35 -14.05 -5.27
CA GLU A 101 -4.94 -12.88 -5.92
C GLU A 101 -4.19 -11.59 -5.57
N ALA A 102 -3.83 -11.42 -4.29
CA ALA A 102 -3.07 -10.26 -3.85
C ALA A 102 -1.66 -10.27 -4.43
N ARG A 103 -1.03 -11.43 -4.45
CA ARG A 103 0.31 -11.59 -5.04
C ARG A 103 0.30 -11.21 -6.51
N GLN A 104 -0.68 -11.67 -7.27
CA GLN A 104 -0.81 -11.34 -8.70
C GLN A 104 -0.98 -9.84 -8.91
N GLY A 105 -1.81 -9.19 -8.10
CA GLY A 105 -2.01 -7.74 -8.18
C GLY A 105 -0.73 -6.95 -7.93
N VAL A 106 0.05 -7.36 -6.91
CA VAL A 106 1.33 -6.71 -6.59
C VAL A 106 2.32 -6.92 -7.72
N LEU A 107 2.50 -8.16 -8.19
CA LEU A 107 3.46 -8.47 -9.25
C LEU A 107 3.13 -7.74 -10.55
N LYS A 108 1.85 -7.68 -10.91
CA LYS A 108 1.43 -6.94 -12.09
C LYS A 108 1.77 -5.46 -11.99
N THR A 109 1.50 -4.86 -10.84
CA THR A 109 1.77 -3.43 -10.64
C THR A 109 3.27 -3.15 -10.71
N VAL A 110 4.10 -3.99 -10.09
CA VAL A 110 5.56 -3.86 -10.16
C VAL A 110 6.04 -3.94 -11.61
N GLU A 111 5.58 -4.92 -12.36
CA GLU A 111 5.98 -5.11 -13.75
C GLU A 111 5.54 -3.96 -14.64
N MET A 112 4.31 -3.47 -14.47
CA MET A 112 3.77 -2.41 -15.30
C MET A 112 4.41 -1.04 -15.04
N THR A 113 5.09 -0.87 -13.92
CA THR A 113 5.69 0.42 -13.53
C THR A 113 7.22 0.40 -13.52
N LYS A 114 7.84 -0.68 -13.95
CA LYS A 114 9.29 -0.90 -13.79
C LYS A 114 10.17 0.16 -14.47
N ASP A 115 9.66 0.81 -15.52
CA ASP A 115 10.43 1.81 -16.27
C ASP A 115 10.14 3.26 -15.85
N HIS A 116 9.29 3.46 -14.87
CA HIS A 116 8.96 4.79 -14.37
C HIS A 116 10.07 5.29 -13.44
N LYS A 117 10.32 6.60 -13.43
CA LYS A 117 11.53 7.17 -12.80
C LYS A 117 11.30 8.38 -11.91
N ALA A 118 10.14 9.04 -11.95
CA ALA A 118 9.96 10.28 -11.21
C ALA A 118 9.91 10.06 -9.69
N LEU A 119 9.25 8.98 -9.26
CA LEU A 119 9.13 8.64 -7.85
C LEU A 119 9.10 7.11 -7.74
N THR A 120 9.83 6.56 -6.78
CA THR A 120 9.74 5.14 -6.46
C THR A 120 8.98 4.97 -5.15
N VAL A 121 7.86 4.24 -5.22
CA VAL A 121 7.05 3.88 -4.05
C VAL A 121 7.37 2.44 -3.71
N VAL A 122 7.81 2.21 -2.48
CA VAL A 122 8.12 0.87 -1.97
C VAL A 122 7.01 0.44 -1.04
N LEU A 123 6.40 -0.71 -1.34
CA LEU A 123 5.39 -1.32 -0.48
C LEU A 123 6.08 -2.40 0.36
N ALA A 124 6.22 -2.14 1.65
CA ALA A 124 6.73 -3.11 2.59
C ALA A 124 5.55 -3.87 3.17
N ILE A 125 5.23 -5.00 2.54
CA ILE A 125 4.08 -5.82 2.88
C ILE A 125 4.57 -7.11 3.52
N ASN A 126 3.95 -7.50 4.64
CA ASN A 126 4.36 -8.69 5.40
C ASN A 126 5.85 -8.61 5.77
N TYR A 127 6.29 -7.42 6.15
CA TYR A 127 7.67 -7.18 6.56
C TYR A 127 7.83 -7.55 8.04
N GLY A 128 8.65 -8.53 8.30
CA GLY A 128 8.98 -8.95 9.66
C GLY A 128 10.35 -8.38 10.02
N GLY A 129 10.32 -7.25 10.71
CA GLY A 129 11.55 -6.56 11.10
C GLY A 129 12.35 -7.28 12.17
#